data_6eda3b664c5ca4d154103d1db03f77d6
#
_entry.id   6eda3b664c5ca4d154103d1db03f77d6
#
_cell.length_a   1.000
_cell.length_b   1.000
_cell.length_c   1.000
_cell.angle_alpha   90.00
_cell.angle_beta   90.00
_cell.angle_gamma   90.00
#
_symmetry.space_group_name_H-M   'P 1'
#
loop_
_entity.id
_entity.type
_entity.pdbx_description
1 polymer ?
#
loop_
_entity_poly.entity_id
_entity_poly.type
_entity_poly.pdbx_seq_one_letter_code
_entity_poly.pdbx_strand_id
1 'polypeptide(L)'
;MKKFTTLLTMAFIALMSISFTSCDDDSDIAYTLDGTWEGNMLVEYGNHNALYSVIRFDQNDGFYSGTGYWIDYYKGNYWHGNNYIANHITWTVRNRNIYITLLDEGRDVVIYDYALGDRKFSGYVDADNGNRAYFELYRDYDSYNWRDYDW
;
A
#
# COMPACT_ATOMS: atom_id res chain seq x y z
N MET A 1 15.68 -38.74 35.28
CA MET A 1 14.92 -38.63 34.05
C MET A 1 14.02 -37.39 33.96
N LYS A 2 13.32 -36.96 35.02
CA LYS A 2 12.44 -35.74 34.96
C LYS A 2 13.17 -34.44 34.63
N LYS A 3 14.41 -34.24 35.08
CA LYS A 3 15.19 -33.00 34.80
C LYS A 3 15.66 -32.88 33.35
N PHE A 4 15.91 -34.00 32.66
CA PHE A 4 16.36 -34.03 31.27
C PHE A 4 15.22 -33.68 30.29
N THR A 5 13.99 -34.14 30.61
CA THR A 5 12.78 -33.83 29.82
C THR A 5 12.44 -32.35 29.92
N THR A 6 12.59 -31.72 31.09
CA THR A 6 12.28 -30.29 31.27
C THR A 6 13.28 -29.41 30.52
N LEU A 7 14.57 -29.80 30.49
CA LEU A 7 15.60 -29.07 29.75
C LEU A 7 15.39 -29.15 28.24
N LEU A 8 14.98 -30.33 27.74
CA LEU A 8 14.70 -30.55 26.31
C LEU A 8 13.46 -29.76 25.86
N THR A 9 12.43 -29.67 26.72
CA THR A 9 11.22 -28.91 26.42
C THR A 9 11.47 -27.41 26.39
N MET A 10 12.31 -26.88 27.31
CA MET A 10 12.73 -25.46 27.30
C MET A 10 13.58 -25.13 26.08
N ALA A 11 14.47 -26.02 25.64
CA ALA A 11 15.27 -25.82 24.44
C ALA A 11 14.40 -25.81 23.17
N PHE A 12 13.34 -26.64 23.14
CA PHE A 12 12.42 -26.69 22.00
C PHE A 12 11.53 -25.44 21.89
N ILE A 13 11.08 -24.89 23.05
CA ILE A 13 10.30 -23.64 23.10
C ILE A 13 11.18 -22.44 22.70
N ALA A 14 12.46 -22.43 23.12
CA ALA A 14 13.40 -21.38 22.73
C ALA A 14 13.73 -21.41 21.22
N LEU A 15 13.77 -22.61 20.61
CA LEU A 15 13.98 -22.76 19.16
C LEU A 15 12.75 -22.34 18.35
N MET A 16 11.55 -22.52 18.86
CA MET A 16 10.32 -22.07 18.18
C MET A 16 10.13 -20.54 18.23
N SER A 17 10.69 -19.86 19.22
CA SER A 17 10.58 -18.39 19.32
C SER A 17 11.53 -17.63 18.40
N ILE A 18 12.47 -18.30 17.73
CA ILE A 18 13.40 -17.68 16.78
C ILE A 18 12.85 -17.67 15.35
N SER A 19 11.74 -18.39 15.10
CA SER A 19 11.21 -18.62 13.74
C SER A 19 10.23 -17.55 13.25
N PHE A 20 9.97 -16.49 14.00
CA PHE A 20 9.00 -15.45 13.64
C PHE A 20 9.60 -14.05 13.47
N THR A 21 10.89 -13.94 13.24
CA THR A 21 11.40 -12.73 12.60
C THR A 21 11.31 -12.97 11.08
N SER A 22 10.11 -12.88 10.51
CA SER A 22 9.96 -12.51 9.13
C SER A 22 10.54 -11.09 9.02
N CYS A 23 11.80 -10.99 8.66
CA CYS A 23 12.32 -9.78 8.09
C CYS A 23 11.64 -9.68 6.72
N ASP A 24 10.47 -9.03 6.67
CA ASP A 24 9.98 -8.53 5.41
C ASP A 24 11.01 -7.50 4.95
N ASP A 25 11.86 -7.93 4.04
CA ASP A 25 12.81 -7.07 3.35
C ASP A 25 12.02 -6.09 2.46
N ASP A 26 12.56 -4.91 2.20
CA ASP A 26 11.96 -3.93 1.30
C ASP A 26 11.62 -4.55 -0.07
N SER A 27 12.36 -5.58 -0.51
CA SER A 27 12.10 -6.34 -1.73
C SER A 27 10.85 -7.23 -1.64
N ASP A 28 10.62 -7.89 -0.52
CA ASP A 28 9.44 -8.73 -0.30
C ASP A 28 8.18 -7.87 -0.22
N ILE A 29 8.28 -6.70 0.42
CA ILE A 29 7.22 -5.70 0.47
C ILE A 29 6.90 -5.21 -0.95
N ALA A 30 7.91 -4.84 -1.74
CA ALA A 30 7.72 -4.38 -3.11
C ALA A 30 7.08 -5.44 -4.01
N TYR A 31 7.52 -6.70 -3.88
CA TYR A 31 6.93 -7.84 -4.60
C TYR A 31 5.46 -8.08 -4.21
N THR A 32 5.15 -8.01 -2.92
CA THR A 32 3.77 -8.19 -2.45
C THR A 32 2.88 -7.01 -2.82
N LEU A 33 3.44 -5.80 -2.91
CA LEU A 33 2.71 -4.59 -3.30
C LEU A 33 2.32 -4.59 -4.78
N ASP A 34 3.15 -5.20 -5.65
CA ASP A 34 2.91 -5.25 -7.10
C ASP A 34 1.50 -5.76 -7.41
N GLY A 35 0.75 -5.02 -8.23
CA GLY A 35 -0.63 -5.33 -8.59
C GLY A 35 -1.58 -4.16 -8.40
N THR A 36 -2.89 -4.44 -8.58
CA THR A 36 -3.96 -3.45 -8.42
C THR A 36 -4.65 -3.62 -7.07
N TRP A 37 -4.95 -2.51 -6.44
CA TRP A 37 -5.58 -2.43 -5.13
C TRP A 37 -6.75 -1.45 -5.18
N GLU A 38 -7.89 -1.83 -4.60
CA GLU A 38 -9.09 -1.00 -4.53
C GLU A 38 -9.60 -0.88 -3.10
N GLY A 39 -10.07 0.30 -2.72
CA GLY A 39 -10.69 0.54 -1.43
C GLY A 39 -10.70 2.00 -1.03
N ASN A 40 -10.74 2.26 0.26
CA ASN A 40 -10.85 3.62 0.79
C ASN A 40 -9.49 4.11 1.30
N MET A 41 -8.94 5.12 0.63
CA MET A 41 -7.72 5.82 1.04
C MET A 41 -8.01 7.07 1.88
N LEU A 42 -9.29 7.39 2.11
CA LEU A 42 -9.75 8.61 2.81
C LEU A 42 -9.19 9.91 2.21
N VAL A 43 -8.99 9.92 0.90
CA VAL A 43 -8.51 11.10 0.17
C VAL A 43 -9.60 12.15 0.11
N GLU A 44 -9.23 13.41 0.36
CA GLU A 44 -10.12 14.57 0.27
C GLU A 44 -9.62 15.51 -0.82
N TYR A 45 -10.53 15.96 -1.69
CA TYR A 45 -10.26 17.01 -2.68
C TYR A 45 -11.25 18.17 -2.47
N GLY A 46 -10.73 19.31 -2.09
CA GLY A 46 -11.56 20.46 -1.67
C GLY A 46 -12.38 20.08 -0.43
N ASN A 47 -13.69 20.01 -0.57
CA ASN A 47 -14.62 19.61 0.52
C ASN A 47 -15.28 18.24 0.22
N HIS A 48 -14.70 17.43 -0.64
CA HIS A 48 -15.29 16.18 -1.10
C HIS A 48 -14.35 15.00 -0.82
N ASN A 49 -14.87 14.01 -0.11
CA ASN A 49 -14.16 12.76 0.11
C ASN A 49 -14.29 11.85 -1.10
N ALA A 50 -13.21 11.19 -1.48
CA ALA A 50 -13.26 10.11 -2.44
C ALA A 50 -14.17 8.99 -1.93
N LEU A 51 -14.96 8.40 -2.82
CA LEU A 51 -15.78 7.23 -2.52
C LEU A 51 -14.91 5.99 -2.35
N TYR A 52 -13.95 5.83 -3.25
CA TYR A 52 -12.94 4.79 -3.24
C TYR A 52 -11.76 5.21 -4.14
N SER A 53 -10.66 4.53 -3.95
CA SER A 53 -9.44 4.70 -4.74
C SER A 53 -9.07 3.39 -5.42
N VAL A 54 -8.50 3.47 -6.61
CA VAL A 54 -7.87 2.35 -7.31
C VAL A 54 -6.40 2.71 -7.52
N ILE A 55 -5.51 1.84 -7.03
CA ILE A 55 -4.07 2.08 -7.12
C ILE A 55 -3.40 0.89 -7.79
N ARG A 56 -2.66 1.15 -8.85
CA ARG A 56 -1.80 0.18 -9.52
C ARG A 56 -0.35 0.44 -9.16
N PHE A 57 0.30 -0.58 -8.63
CA PHE A 57 1.73 -0.63 -8.44
C PHE A 57 2.35 -1.58 -9.47
N ASP A 58 3.21 -1.06 -10.33
CA ASP A 58 3.99 -1.83 -11.29
C ASP A 58 5.46 -1.83 -10.82
N GLN A 59 5.93 -2.97 -10.33
CA GLN A 59 7.30 -3.10 -9.83
C GLN A 59 8.29 -3.12 -10.99
N ASN A 60 9.38 -2.38 -10.87
CA ASN A 60 10.53 -2.53 -11.76
C ASN A 60 11.31 -3.80 -11.37
N ASP A 61 11.61 -4.66 -12.35
CA ASP A 61 12.30 -5.93 -12.12
C ASP A 61 13.54 -5.78 -11.26
N GLY A 62 13.56 -6.49 -10.12
CA GLY A 62 14.69 -6.52 -9.19
C GLY A 62 14.89 -5.28 -8.33
N PHE A 63 13.95 -4.35 -8.31
CA PHE A 63 14.02 -3.11 -7.53
C PHE A 63 12.89 -3.02 -6.50
N TYR A 64 13.15 -2.27 -5.40
CA TYR A 64 12.13 -1.94 -4.37
C TYR A 64 11.34 -0.71 -4.79
N SER A 65 11.15 -0.48 -6.07
CA SER A 65 10.52 0.70 -6.64
C SER A 65 9.83 0.39 -7.95
N GLY A 66 8.97 1.27 -8.36
CA GLY A 66 8.24 1.13 -9.60
C GLY A 66 7.47 2.38 -9.99
N THR A 67 6.58 2.18 -10.93
CA THR A 67 5.63 3.17 -11.43
C THR A 67 4.21 2.67 -11.20
N GLY A 68 3.22 3.42 -11.62
CA GLY A 68 1.83 2.98 -11.55
C GLY A 68 0.85 4.11 -11.74
N TYR A 69 -0.35 3.88 -11.21
CA TYR A 69 -1.47 4.79 -11.34
C TYR A 69 -2.21 4.88 -10.01
N TRP A 70 -2.76 6.07 -9.71
CA TRP A 70 -3.63 6.27 -8.55
C TRP A 70 -4.84 7.08 -9.01
N ILE A 71 -6.03 6.50 -8.85
CA ILE A 71 -7.28 7.09 -9.28
C ILE A 71 -8.22 7.16 -8.09
N ASP A 72 -8.69 8.36 -7.78
CA ASP A 72 -9.69 8.62 -6.75
C ASP A 72 -11.03 8.94 -7.39
N TYR A 73 -12.08 8.20 -7.02
CA TYR A 73 -13.43 8.38 -7.54
C TYR A 73 -14.30 9.18 -6.56
N TYR A 74 -15.04 10.13 -7.10
CA TYR A 74 -15.87 11.04 -6.33
C TYR A 74 -17.35 10.94 -6.74
N LYS A 75 -18.24 11.44 -5.87
CA LYS A 75 -19.65 11.59 -6.18
C LYS A 75 -19.88 12.89 -6.96
N GLY A 76 -19.99 12.80 -8.28
CA GLY A 76 -20.22 13.96 -9.15
C GLY A 76 -19.00 14.29 -10.01
N ASN A 77 -19.13 15.27 -10.88
CA ASN A 77 -18.09 15.65 -11.85
C ASN A 77 -17.31 16.85 -11.30
N TYR A 78 -16.13 16.63 -10.81
CA TYR A 78 -15.32 17.67 -10.14
C TYR A 78 -14.10 18.10 -10.95
N TRP A 79 -13.47 17.18 -11.66
CA TRP A 79 -12.23 17.45 -12.38
C TRP A 79 -12.45 17.33 -13.90
N HIS A 80 -12.30 18.43 -14.63
CA HIS A 80 -12.51 18.48 -16.09
C HIS A 80 -13.82 17.82 -16.58
N GLY A 81 -14.86 17.77 -15.73
CA GLY A 81 -16.12 17.11 -16.04
C GLY A 81 -16.16 15.61 -15.71
N ASN A 82 -15.09 15.06 -15.15
CA ASN A 82 -14.99 13.67 -14.73
C ASN A 82 -15.34 13.49 -13.24
N ASN A 83 -15.78 12.28 -12.88
CA ASN A 83 -16.05 11.89 -11.50
C ASN A 83 -14.84 11.25 -10.82
N TYR A 84 -13.65 11.45 -11.35
CA TYR A 84 -12.39 10.92 -10.83
C TYR A 84 -11.25 11.95 -10.98
N ILE A 85 -10.21 11.75 -10.19
CA ILE A 85 -8.90 12.37 -10.35
C ILE A 85 -7.90 11.25 -10.53
N ALA A 86 -7.10 11.31 -11.59
CA ALA A 86 -6.14 10.30 -11.95
C ALA A 86 -4.71 10.87 -11.87
N ASN A 87 -3.79 10.08 -11.34
CA ASN A 87 -2.39 10.42 -11.21
C ASN A 87 -1.52 9.27 -11.71
N HIS A 88 -0.49 9.59 -12.49
CA HIS A 88 0.66 8.72 -12.63
C HIS A 88 1.44 8.75 -11.32
N ILE A 89 1.97 7.60 -10.91
CA ILE A 89 2.79 7.54 -9.72
C ILE A 89 4.17 6.95 -9.99
N THR A 90 5.13 7.39 -9.21
CA THR A 90 6.34 6.63 -8.91
C THR A 90 6.34 6.24 -7.44
N TRP A 91 6.90 5.09 -7.13
CA TRP A 91 6.93 4.63 -5.76
C TRP A 91 8.24 3.90 -5.41
N THR A 92 8.58 3.89 -4.14
CA THR A 92 9.72 3.13 -3.61
C THR A 92 9.45 2.68 -2.19
N VAL A 93 9.91 1.47 -1.87
CA VAL A 93 9.96 0.96 -0.49
C VAL A 93 11.35 1.23 0.07
N ARG A 94 11.40 1.85 1.24
CA ARG A 94 12.65 2.13 1.94
C ARG A 94 12.44 2.11 3.46
N ASN A 95 13.22 1.32 4.15
CA ASN A 95 13.11 1.14 5.61
C ASN A 95 11.67 0.78 6.02
N ARG A 96 11.02 -0.10 5.26
CA ARG A 96 9.64 -0.57 5.46
C ARG A 96 8.57 0.53 5.36
N ASN A 97 8.88 1.67 4.78
CA ASN A 97 7.90 2.70 4.42
C ASN A 97 7.75 2.72 2.90
N ILE A 98 6.53 3.01 2.43
CA ILE A 98 6.23 3.15 1.01
C ILE A 98 6.09 4.64 0.72
N TYR A 99 6.96 5.16 -0.12
CA TYR A 99 6.99 6.54 -0.59
C TYR A 99 6.39 6.58 -1.99
N ILE A 100 5.39 7.41 -2.19
CA ILE A 100 4.67 7.55 -3.45
C ILE A 100 4.71 9.02 -3.85
N THR A 101 5.08 9.31 -5.10
CA THR A 101 4.97 10.64 -5.70
C THR A 101 3.82 10.61 -6.71
N LEU A 102 2.82 11.46 -6.52
CA LEU A 102 1.73 11.73 -7.45
C LEU A 102 2.25 12.74 -8.47
N LEU A 103 2.57 12.28 -9.68
CA LEU A 103 3.31 13.06 -10.66
C LEU A 103 2.50 14.23 -11.24
N ASP A 104 1.21 14.02 -11.42
CA ASP A 104 0.32 15.02 -12.04
C ASP A 104 -0.08 16.12 -11.04
N GLU A 105 -0.13 15.81 -9.75
CA GLU A 105 -0.36 16.79 -8.68
C GLU A 105 0.94 17.38 -8.12
N GLY A 106 2.09 16.74 -8.34
CA GLY A 106 3.37 17.15 -7.78
C GLY A 106 3.45 16.99 -6.26
N ARG A 107 2.81 15.97 -5.70
CA ARG A 107 2.65 15.74 -4.27
C ARG A 107 3.22 14.40 -3.84
N ASP A 108 3.82 14.36 -2.66
CA ASP A 108 4.36 13.15 -2.06
C ASP A 108 3.41 12.60 -0.97
N VAL A 109 3.31 11.28 -0.94
CA VAL A 109 2.52 10.52 0.04
C VAL A 109 3.42 9.46 0.67
N VAL A 110 3.31 9.29 1.99
CA VAL A 110 4.04 8.24 2.71
C VAL A 110 3.06 7.31 3.40
N ILE A 111 3.20 6.00 3.13
CA ILE A 111 2.46 4.94 3.82
C ILE A 111 3.39 4.28 4.83
N TYR A 112 2.93 4.16 6.06
CA TYR A 112 3.66 3.60 7.19
C TYR A 112 2.75 2.87 8.17
N ASP A 113 3.31 2.13 9.12
CA ASP A 113 2.55 1.34 10.10
C ASP A 113 1.44 0.50 9.43
N TYR A 114 1.81 -0.24 8.37
CA TYR A 114 0.86 -0.99 7.55
C TYR A 114 0.98 -2.50 7.76
N ALA A 115 -0.10 -3.20 7.36
CA ALA A 115 -0.15 -4.63 7.16
C ALA A 115 -0.42 -4.90 5.67
N LEU A 116 0.49 -5.59 5.02
CA LEU A 116 0.42 -5.96 3.61
C LEU A 116 0.43 -7.48 3.49
N GLY A 117 -0.56 -8.02 2.80
CA GLY A 117 -0.67 -9.43 2.49
C GLY A 117 -1.23 -9.62 1.08
N ASP A 118 -1.41 -10.87 0.66
CA ASP A 118 -1.80 -11.21 -0.71
C ASP A 118 -3.13 -10.59 -1.15
N ARG A 119 -4.05 -10.34 -0.21
CA ARG A 119 -5.42 -9.89 -0.53
C ARG A 119 -5.81 -8.59 0.12
N LYS A 120 -5.09 -8.16 1.15
CA LYS A 120 -5.44 -6.98 1.93
C LYS A 120 -4.20 -6.16 2.21
N PHE A 121 -4.34 -4.85 2.04
CA PHE A 121 -3.36 -3.84 2.35
C PHE A 121 -4.03 -2.74 3.18
N SER A 122 -3.56 -2.53 4.39
CA SER A 122 -4.12 -1.52 5.28
C SER A 122 -3.02 -0.86 6.09
N GLY A 123 -3.22 0.38 6.49
CA GLY A 123 -2.20 1.11 7.22
C GLY A 123 -2.58 2.57 7.42
N TYR A 124 -1.56 3.39 7.54
CA TYR A 124 -1.73 4.82 7.71
C TYR A 124 -1.03 5.59 6.61
N VAL A 125 -1.67 6.64 6.17
CA VAL A 125 -1.15 7.62 5.21
C VAL A 125 -1.18 9.00 5.84
N ASP A 126 -0.18 9.84 5.56
CA ASP A 126 -0.21 11.23 5.96
C ASP A 126 -1.23 12.00 5.11
N ALA A 127 -2.20 12.62 5.79
CA ALA A 127 -3.13 13.55 5.14
C ALA A 127 -2.50 14.95 5.05
N ASP A 128 -2.94 15.75 4.07
CA ASP A 128 -2.39 17.09 3.80
C ASP A 128 -2.50 18.06 4.98
N ASN A 129 -3.40 17.78 5.93
CA ASN A 129 -3.58 18.56 7.16
C ASN A 129 -2.64 18.12 8.31
N GLY A 130 -1.71 17.21 8.04
CA GLY A 130 -0.80 16.62 9.03
C GLY A 130 -1.46 15.58 9.95
N ASN A 131 -2.69 15.18 9.64
CA ASN A 131 -3.37 14.10 10.34
C ASN A 131 -3.11 12.77 9.65
N ARG A 132 -3.01 11.72 10.47
CA ARG A 132 -2.95 10.34 9.99
C ARG A 132 -4.34 9.89 9.56
N ALA A 133 -4.47 9.39 8.34
CA ALA A 133 -5.66 8.70 7.87
C ALA A 133 -5.41 7.20 7.81
N TYR A 134 -6.32 6.39 8.36
CA TYR A 134 -6.27 4.93 8.23
C TYR A 134 -6.94 4.54 6.93
N PHE A 135 -6.26 3.71 6.13
CA PHE A 135 -6.79 3.18 4.88
C PHE A 135 -6.94 1.67 4.90
N GLU A 136 -7.79 1.18 4.03
CA GLU A 136 -7.98 -0.25 3.79
C GLU A 136 -8.27 -0.50 2.32
N LEU A 137 -7.41 -1.30 1.68
CA LEU A 137 -7.48 -1.69 0.29
C LEU A 137 -7.51 -3.21 0.17
N TYR A 138 -8.13 -3.69 -0.89
CA TYR A 138 -8.18 -5.09 -1.24
C TYR A 138 -7.58 -5.29 -2.63
N ARG A 139 -6.91 -6.44 -2.83
CA ARG A 139 -6.35 -6.78 -4.14
C ARG A 139 -7.47 -6.94 -5.14
N ASP A 140 -7.34 -6.19 -6.23
CA ASP A 140 -8.25 -6.23 -7.35
C ASP A 140 -7.59 -6.99 -8.51
N TYR A 141 -8.36 -7.83 -9.18
CA TYR A 141 -7.95 -8.64 -10.32
C TYR A 141 -8.65 -8.21 -11.61
N ASP A 142 -9.45 -7.17 -11.56
CA ASP A 142 -10.10 -6.62 -12.74
C ASP A 142 -9.08 -5.94 -13.66
N SER A 143 -9.35 -5.99 -14.95
CA SER A 143 -8.51 -5.35 -15.95
C SER A 143 -8.96 -3.91 -16.16
N TYR A 144 -8.09 -2.97 -15.89
CA TYR A 144 -8.31 -1.55 -16.17
C TYR A 144 -7.64 -1.15 -17.49
N ASN A 145 -8.36 -0.35 -18.29
CA ASN A 145 -7.75 0.31 -19.43
C ASN A 145 -7.24 1.70 -19.00
N TRP A 146 -6.02 1.75 -18.50
CA TRP A 146 -5.41 2.98 -17.97
C TRP A 146 -5.31 4.12 -18.99
N ARG A 147 -5.50 3.83 -20.29
CA ARG A 147 -5.52 4.84 -21.36
C ARG A 147 -6.84 5.61 -21.46
N ASP A 148 -7.89 5.14 -20.79
CA ASP A 148 -9.21 5.76 -20.82
C ASP A 148 -9.34 6.90 -19.80
N TYR A 149 -8.31 7.13 -18.99
CA TYR A 149 -8.30 8.20 -17.98
C TYR A 149 -7.64 9.47 -18.53
N ASP A 150 -8.21 10.62 -18.16
CA ASP A 150 -7.60 11.94 -18.36
C ASP A 150 -6.63 12.19 -17.19
N TRP A 151 -5.37 12.40 -17.54
CA TRP A 151 -4.26 12.62 -16.60
C TRP A 151 -3.97 14.10 -16.38
#